data_52c6dccc81ec65f0672ce14a47f58380
#
_entry.id   52c6dccc81ec65f0672ce14a47f58380
#
_cell.length_a   1.000
_cell.length_b   1.000
_cell.length_c   1.000
_cell.angle_alpha   90.00
_cell.angle_beta   90.00
_cell.angle_gamma   90.00
#
_symmetry.space_group_name_H-M   'P 1'
#
loop_
_entity.id
_entity.type
_entity.pdbx_description
1 polymer ?
#
loop_
_entity_poly.entity_id
_entity_poly.type
_entity_poly.pdbx_seq_one_letter_code
_entity_poly.pdbx_strand_id
1 'polypeptide(L)'
;MPRATVNGIGLFYQDFGAPEGDPVVLIMGWGGDHTAWAFQMPALATAYRVIALDNRGAGQSDQPDAPYSIPGMADDVAALLDHLGVARAHVAGASMGGMVAQELALRHPGRVRTLQLHCTLARPDAYGTHLVETLLRVRAREDREEWARAMLPWIISRKTAHERPEFVQLMIQRALDNPYPTSLVGLRRQAEAIGGHDTLERLGNIRVPTLITVGSDDILVPPPFSREIHARISGADFTLVPDAGHVHFLEQPQAFNEAMLEFLRKHAGR
;
A
#
# COMPACT_ATOMS: atom_id res chain seq x y z
N MET A 1 20.71 2.44 -9.09
CA MET A 1 19.62 2.09 -8.17
C MET A 1 18.97 0.83 -8.70
N PRO A 2 18.57 -0.14 -7.87
CA PRO A 2 18.06 -1.42 -8.36
C PRO A 2 16.72 -1.24 -9.09
N ARG A 3 16.68 -1.72 -10.32
CA ARG A 3 15.47 -1.80 -11.16
C ARG A 3 15.39 -3.19 -11.78
N ALA A 4 14.23 -3.79 -11.74
CA ALA A 4 13.95 -5.03 -12.46
C ALA A 4 13.14 -4.73 -13.72
N THR A 5 13.49 -5.34 -14.83
CA THR A 5 12.62 -5.33 -16.02
C THR A 5 11.62 -6.49 -15.87
N VAL A 6 10.36 -6.16 -15.59
CA VAL A 6 9.28 -7.13 -15.37
C VAL A 6 8.08 -6.74 -16.22
N ASN A 7 7.46 -7.68 -16.90
CA ASN A 7 6.23 -7.47 -17.69
C ASN A 7 6.30 -6.23 -18.62
N GLY A 8 7.48 -5.99 -19.21
CA GLY A 8 7.71 -4.90 -20.15
C GLY A 8 7.90 -3.51 -19.55
N ILE A 9 8.07 -3.42 -18.21
CA ILE A 9 8.38 -2.16 -17.51
C ILE A 9 9.62 -2.29 -16.63
N GLY A 10 10.30 -1.17 -16.38
CA GLY A 10 11.31 -1.04 -15.34
C GLY A 10 10.64 -0.76 -13.99
N LEU A 11 10.67 -1.72 -13.09
CA LEU A 11 10.13 -1.60 -11.74
C LEU A 11 11.26 -1.26 -10.78
N PHE A 12 11.14 -0.14 -10.07
CA PHE A 12 12.09 0.24 -9.01
C PHE A 12 11.76 -0.49 -7.71
N TYR A 13 12.79 -0.87 -6.98
CA TYR A 13 12.65 -1.45 -5.64
C TYR A 13 13.85 -1.11 -4.77
N GLN A 14 13.67 -1.16 -3.46
CA GLN A 14 14.74 -1.25 -2.47
C GLN A 14 14.75 -2.67 -1.90
N ASP A 15 15.93 -3.24 -1.72
CA ASP A 15 16.15 -4.56 -1.15
C ASP A 15 17.28 -4.45 -0.12
N PHE A 16 16.96 -4.59 1.15
CA PHE A 16 17.89 -4.36 2.26
C PHE A 16 17.42 -5.06 3.54
N GLY A 17 18.17 -4.90 4.63
CA GLY A 17 17.90 -5.50 5.93
C GLY A 17 18.67 -6.79 6.15
N ALA A 18 18.10 -7.78 6.82
CA ALA A 18 18.74 -9.05 7.14
C ALA A 18 18.80 -9.95 5.89
N PRO A 19 19.99 -10.24 5.31
CA PRO A 19 20.08 -10.97 4.05
C PRO A 19 19.50 -12.40 4.12
N GLU A 20 19.64 -13.04 5.29
CA GLU A 20 19.08 -14.38 5.57
C GLU A 20 17.70 -14.34 6.22
N GLY A 21 17.16 -13.15 6.44
CA GLY A 21 15.82 -12.96 7.00
C GLY A 21 14.72 -13.35 6.01
N ASP A 22 13.58 -13.78 6.53
CA ASP A 22 12.40 -14.01 5.69
C ASP A 22 12.05 -12.73 4.92
N PRO A 23 11.76 -12.82 3.60
CA PRO A 23 11.45 -11.64 2.80
C PRO A 23 10.08 -11.06 3.15
N VAL A 24 10.02 -9.72 3.30
CA VAL A 24 8.80 -8.92 3.46
C VAL A 24 8.70 -7.96 2.29
N VAL A 25 7.61 -8.04 1.52
CA VAL A 25 7.30 -7.13 0.42
C VAL A 25 6.35 -6.05 0.91
N LEU A 26 6.69 -4.79 0.65
CA LEU A 26 5.90 -3.61 1.00
C LEU A 26 5.35 -2.96 -0.27
N ILE A 27 4.02 -2.88 -0.39
CA ILE A 27 3.32 -2.36 -1.57
C ILE A 27 2.51 -1.12 -1.17
N MET A 28 2.86 0.03 -1.72
CA MET A 28 2.20 1.29 -1.37
C MET A 28 0.95 1.54 -2.22
N GLY A 29 0.12 2.46 -1.76
CA GLY A 29 -1.15 2.84 -2.36
C GLY A 29 -1.03 3.80 -3.55
N TRP A 30 -2.15 4.35 -3.95
CA TRP A 30 -2.32 5.24 -5.09
C TRP A 30 -1.39 6.46 -5.03
N GLY A 31 -0.57 6.61 -6.06
CA GLY A 31 0.37 7.73 -6.20
C GLY A 31 1.53 7.74 -5.22
N GLY A 32 1.55 6.82 -4.24
CA GLY A 32 2.62 6.70 -3.27
C GLY A 32 3.78 5.83 -3.76
N ASP A 33 4.97 6.09 -3.25
CA ASP A 33 6.20 5.34 -3.50
C ASP A 33 6.70 4.63 -2.22
N HIS A 34 7.79 3.87 -2.35
CA HIS A 34 8.41 3.12 -1.24
C HIS A 34 8.75 3.98 -0.02
N THR A 35 8.98 5.30 -0.18
CA THR A 35 9.35 6.19 0.94
C THR A 35 8.21 6.39 1.93
N ALA A 36 6.97 6.09 1.55
CA ALA A 36 5.84 6.11 2.48
C ALA A 36 6.00 5.08 3.62
N TRP A 37 6.80 4.04 3.44
CA TRP A 37 7.12 3.05 4.47
C TRP A 37 8.33 3.41 5.35
N ALA A 38 8.74 4.69 5.38
CA ALA A 38 9.96 5.16 6.04
C ALA A 38 10.07 4.78 7.53
N PHE A 39 8.94 4.63 8.25
CA PHE A 39 8.94 4.21 9.65
C PHE A 39 8.86 2.68 9.83
N GLN A 40 8.37 1.96 8.83
CA GLN A 40 8.24 0.51 8.85
C GLN A 40 9.52 -0.17 8.41
N MET A 41 10.14 0.36 7.36
CA MET A 41 11.35 -0.22 6.77
C MET A 41 12.49 -0.46 7.78
N PRO A 42 12.90 0.54 8.61
CA PRO A 42 13.96 0.30 9.60
C PRO A 42 13.57 -0.71 10.68
N ALA A 43 12.28 -0.71 11.09
CA ALA A 43 11.79 -1.64 12.11
C ALA A 43 11.82 -3.09 11.63
N LEU A 44 11.45 -3.32 10.37
CA LEU A 44 11.49 -4.65 9.73
C LEU A 44 12.91 -5.11 9.44
N ALA A 45 13.79 -4.21 8.99
CA ALA A 45 15.15 -4.53 8.52
C ALA A 45 16.05 -5.15 9.60
N THR A 46 15.66 -5.05 10.88
CA THR A 46 16.38 -5.67 11.99
C THR A 46 16.33 -7.22 11.97
N ALA A 47 15.28 -7.80 11.37
CA ALA A 47 15.04 -9.24 11.39
C ALA A 47 14.61 -9.82 10.03
N TYR A 48 14.20 -9.00 9.09
CA TYR A 48 13.65 -9.40 7.79
C TYR A 48 14.45 -8.82 6.63
N ARG A 49 14.43 -9.51 5.48
CA ARG A 49 14.84 -8.94 4.20
C ARG A 49 13.66 -8.11 3.68
N VAL A 50 13.84 -6.80 3.56
CA VAL A 50 12.76 -5.86 3.18
C VAL A 50 12.86 -5.50 1.71
N ILE A 51 11.79 -5.77 0.98
CA ILE A 51 11.64 -5.44 -0.45
C ILE A 51 10.52 -4.41 -0.56
N ALA A 52 10.86 -3.15 -0.73
CA ALA A 52 9.91 -2.06 -0.90
C ALA A 52 9.93 -1.58 -2.35
N LEU A 53 8.81 -1.71 -3.07
CA LEU A 53 8.74 -1.37 -4.49
C LEU A 53 7.93 -0.10 -4.74
N ASP A 54 8.24 0.57 -5.85
CA ASP A 54 7.36 1.56 -6.46
C ASP A 54 6.50 0.84 -7.48
N ASN A 55 5.18 0.90 -7.32
CA ASN A 55 4.26 0.29 -8.28
C ASN A 55 4.43 0.91 -9.67
N ARG A 56 4.03 0.18 -10.75
CA ARG A 56 3.93 0.80 -12.07
C ARG A 56 3.12 2.11 -11.98
N GLY A 57 3.60 3.13 -12.65
CA GLY A 57 2.98 4.44 -12.62
C GLY A 57 3.31 5.30 -11.41
N ALA A 58 4.23 4.90 -10.52
CA ALA A 58 4.60 5.67 -9.33
C ALA A 58 6.12 5.74 -9.13
N GLY A 59 6.56 6.77 -8.43
CA GLY A 59 7.94 6.95 -7.98
C GLY A 59 8.96 6.82 -9.11
N GLN A 60 9.96 5.97 -8.89
CA GLN A 60 11.05 5.71 -9.83
C GLN A 60 10.76 4.57 -10.82
N SER A 61 9.59 3.92 -10.72
CA SER A 61 9.13 2.94 -11.71
C SER A 61 8.67 3.61 -12.99
N ASP A 62 8.62 2.84 -14.09
CA ASP A 62 8.09 3.34 -15.35
C ASP A 62 6.62 3.74 -15.22
N GLN A 63 6.24 4.83 -15.88
CA GLN A 63 4.90 5.40 -15.88
C GLN A 63 4.32 5.47 -17.30
N PRO A 64 4.16 4.32 -18.01
CA PRO A 64 3.68 4.32 -19.37
C PRO A 64 2.22 4.75 -19.46
N ASP A 65 1.87 5.47 -20.53
CA ASP A 65 0.47 5.81 -20.84
C ASP A 65 -0.23 4.63 -21.54
N ALA A 66 -0.50 3.60 -20.76
CA ALA A 66 -1.18 2.38 -21.16
C ALA A 66 -2.17 1.95 -20.08
N PRO A 67 -3.18 1.14 -20.37
CA PRO A 67 -4.09 0.65 -19.33
C PRO A 67 -3.36 -0.13 -18.23
N TYR A 68 -3.66 0.20 -16.96
CA TYR A 68 -3.24 -0.59 -15.81
C TYR A 68 -4.40 -1.40 -15.26
N SER A 69 -4.08 -2.46 -14.53
CA SER A 69 -5.05 -3.22 -13.74
C SER A 69 -4.42 -3.72 -12.44
N ILE A 70 -5.22 -3.86 -11.39
CA ILE A 70 -4.72 -4.39 -10.11
C ILE A 70 -4.19 -5.82 -10.28
N PRO A 71 -4.84 -6.74 -11.03
CA PRO A 71 -4.26 -8.03 -11.35
C PRO A 71 -2.89 -7.94 -12.05
N GLY A 72 -2.73 -7.03 -13.03
CA GLY A 72 -1.45 -6.82 -13.72
C GLY A 72 -0.36 -6.31 -12.77
N MET A 73 -0.70 -5.43 -11.81
CA MET A 73 0.24 -4.96 -10.80
C MET A 73 0.63 -6.10 -9.82
N ALA A 74 -0.28 -7.02 -9.52
CA ALA A 74 0.04 -8.23 -8.75
C ALA A 74 1.00 -9.16 -9.52
N ASP A 75 0.81 -9.30 -10.83
CA ASP A 75 1.73 -10.05 -11.70
C ASP A 75 3.13 -9.38 -11.76
N ASP A 76 3.21 -8.03 -11.66
CA ASP A 76 4.50 -7.33 -11.55
C ASP A 76 5.22 -7.68 -10.25
N VAL A 77 4.51 -7.73 -9.12
CA VAL A 77 5.09 -8.14 -7.84
C VAL A 77 5.58 -9.59 -7.90
N ALA A 78 4.80 -10.50 -8.49
CA ALA A 78 5.21 -11.89 -8.67
C ALA A 78 6.48 -12.01 -9.52
N ALA A 79 6.57 -11.27 -10.63
CA ALA A 79 7.73 -11.23 -11.51
C ALA A 79 8.96 -10.58 -10.83
N LEU A 80 8.76 -9.57 -9.96
CA LEU A 80 9.83 -9.01 -9.13
C LEU A 80 10.39 -10.06 -8.18
N LEU A 81 9.53 -10.86 -7.52
CA LEU A 81 9.97 -11.96 -6.66
C LEU A 81 10.77 -13.00 -7.43
N ASP A 82 10.37 -13.33 -8.69
CA ASP A 82 11.14 -14.21 -9.57
C ASP A 82 12.51 -13.63 -9.90
N HIS A 83 12.58 -12.34 -10.25
CA HIS A 83 13.82 -11.63 -10.53
C HIS A 83 14.79 -11.66 -9.34
N LEU A 84 14.26 -11.58 -8.09
CA LEU A 84 15.04 -11.60 -6.86
C LEU A 84 15.35 -13.00 -6.32
N GLY A 85 14.90 -14.07 -7.01
CA GLY A 85 15.04 -15.44 -6.53
C GLY A 85 14.26 -15.74 -5.27
N VAL A 86 13.21 -14.95 -4.96
CA VAL A 86 12.37 -15.09 -3.77
C VAL A 86 11.20 -16.01 -4.07
N ALA A 87 11.19 -17.22 -3.54
CA ALA A 87 10.13 -18.19 -3.76
C ALA A 87 8.82 -17.78 -3.10
N ARG A 88 8.85 -17.30 -1.85
CA ARG A 88 7.69 -16.86 -1.04
C ARG A 88 8.09 -15.70 -0.14
N ALA A 89 7.16 -14.77 0.08
CA ALA A 89 7.36 -13.62 0.95
C ALA A 89 6.16 -13.36 1.88
N HIS A 90 6.38 -12.69 2.99
CA HIS A 90 5.35 -11.95 3.68
C HIS A 90 4.99 -10.73 2.84
N VAL A 91 3.71 -10.43 2.68
CA VAL A 91 3.24 -9.34 1.82
C VAL A 91 2.42 -8.35 2.63
N ALA A 92 2.80 -7.09 2.62
CA ALA A 92 2.07 -6.00 3.25
C ALA A 92 1.70 -4.95 2.23
N GLY A 93 0.42 -4.64 2.11
CA GLY A 93 -0.10 -3.64 1.18
C GLY A 93 -1.00 -2.62 1.85
N ALA A 94 -0.79 -1.33 1.54
CA ALA A 94 -1.62 -0.24 2.01
C ALA A 94 -2.48 0.34 0.89
N SER A 95 -3.78 0.56 1.15
CA SER A 95 -4.71 1.18 0.20
C SER A 95 -4.77 0.41 -1.13
N MET A 96 -4.49 1.03 -2.27
CA MET A 96 -4.32 0.33 -3.56
C MET A 96 -3.31 -0.81 -3.47
N GLY A 97 -2.22 -0.66 -2.69
CA GLY A 97 -1.26 -1.74 -2.46
C GLY A 97 -1.88 -2.95 -1.76
N GLY A 98 -2.88 -2.74 -0.92
CA GLY A 98 -3.68 -3.83 -0.33
C GLY A 98 -4.56 -4.55 -1.36
N MET A 99 -5.08 -3.84 -2.37
CA MET A 99 -5.79 -4.47 -3.50
C MET A 99 -4.82 -5.34 -4.32
N VAL A 100 -3.61 -4.83 -4.60
CA VAL A 100 -2.54 -5.59 -5.28
C VAL A 100 -2.16 -6.83 -4.48
N ALA A 101 -2.02 -6.70 -3.16
CA ALA A 101 -1.70 -7.81 -2.26
C ALA A 101 -2.82 -8.88 -2.22
N GLN A 102 -4.10 -8.47 -2.27
CA GLN A 102 -5.24 -9.39 -2.40
C GLN A 102 -5.16 -10.19 -3.71
N GLU A 103 -4.95 -9.51 -4.84
CA GLU A 103 -4.80 -10.19 -6.14
C GLU A 103 -3.57 -11.09 -6.19
N LEU A 104 -2.45 -10.69 -5.57
CA LEU A 104 -1.26 -11.53 -5.48
C LEU A 104 -1.57 -12.83 -4.70
N ALA A 105 -2.27 -12.72 -3.57
CA ALA A 105 -2.64 -13.90 -2.78
C ALA A 105 -3.64 -14.82 -3.49
N LEU A 106 -4.54 -14.26 -4.32
CA LEU A 106 -5.53 -15.02 -5.07
C LEU A 106 -4.96 -15.68 -6.33
N ARG A 107 -4.08 -14.98 -7.05
CA ARG A 107 -3.53 -15.42 -8.34
C ARG A 107 -2.26 -16.24 -8.18
N HIS A 108 -1.45 -15.91 -7.17
CA HIS A 108 -0.15 -16.50 -6.89
C HIS A 108 -0.04 -17.00 -5.43
N PRO A 109 -0.98 -17.86 -4.95
CA PRO A 109 -1.04 -18.24 -3.53
C PRO A 109 0.25 -18.88 -3.02
N GLY A 110 1.00 -19.57 -3.88
CA GLY A 110 2.31 -20.13 -3.55
C GLY A 110 3.41 -19.10 -3.27
N ARG A 111 3.19 -17.81 -3.61
CA ARG A 111 4.18 -16.72 -3.43
C ARG A 111 4.00 -15.98 -2.10
N VAL A 112 2.87 -16.16 -1.41
CA VAL A 112 2.51 -15.42 -0.19
C VAL A 112 2.61 -16.33 1.03
N ARG A 113 3.43 -15.95 2.02
CA ARG A 113 3.51 -16.61 3.34
C ARG A 113 2.43 -16.10 4.28
N THR A 114 2.35 -14.81 4.44
CA THR A 114 1.31 -14.10 5.19
C THR A 114 0.89 -12.85 4.43
N LEU A 115 -0.30 -12.39 4.70
CA LEU A 115 -0.89 -11.21 4.06
C LEU A 115 -1.20 -10.15 5.10
N GLN A 116 -0.80 -8.91 4.87
CA GLN A 116 -1.17 -7.77 5.70
C GLN A 116 -1.86 -6.72 4.82
N LEU A 117 -3.09 -6.40 5.16
CA LEU A 117 -3.98 -5.52 4.41
C LEU A 117 -4.28 -4.28 5.26
N HIS A 118 -3.73 -3.14 4.85
CA HIS A 118 -3.83 -1.89 5.60
C HIS A 118 -4.72 -0.90 4.85
N CYS A 119 -5.72 -0.30 5.52
CA CYS A 119 -6.58 0.76 4.97
C CYS A 119 -7.04 0.49 3.52
N THR A 120 -7.52 -0.71 3.23
CA THR A 120 -7.83 -1.15 1.87
C THR A 120 -9.28 -1.64 1.73
N LEU A 121 -9.69 -1.89 0.51
CA LEU A 121 -11.02 -2.35 0.16
C LEU A 121 -10.95 -3.53 -0.84
N ALA A 122 -12.03 -4.28 -0.96
CA ALA A 122 -12.18 -5.37 -1.92
C ALA A 122 -12.92 -4.95 -3.20
N ARG A 123 -13.72 -3.90 -3.10
CA ARG A 123 -14.48 -3.33 -4.23
C ARG A 123 -14.67 -1.83 -3.96
N PRO A 124 -14.31 -0.93 -4.89
CA PRO A 124 -14.58 0.50 -4.75
C PRO A 124 -16.08 0.79 -4.83
N ASP A 125 -16.49 1.88 -4.20
CA ASP A 125 -17.84 2.40 -4.32
C ASP A 125 -17.88 3.68 -5.18
N ALA A 126 -19.10 4.15 -5.48
CA ALA A 126 -19.30 5.35 -6.28
C ALA A 126 -18.74 6.61 -5.60
N TYR A 127 -18.79 6.68 -4.25
CA TYR A 127 -18.26 7.83 -3.51
C TYR A 127 -16.74 7.95 -3.68
N GLY A 128 -16.01 6.86 -3.45
CA GLY A 128 -14.56 6.81 -3.64
C GLY A 128 -14.16 7.13 -5.08
N THR A 129 -14.92 6.64 -6.07
CA THR A 129 -14.69 6.96 -7.48
C THR A 129 -14.82 8.46 -7.75
N HIS A 130 -15.89 9.12 -7.29
CA HIS A 130 -16.06 10.57 -7.45
C HIS A 130 -14.98 11.38 -6.73
N LEU A 131 -14.55 10.93 -5.55
CA LEU A 131 -13.47 11.58 -4.82
C LEU A 131 -12.16 11.52 -5.61
N VAL A 132 -11.78 10.36 -6.11
CA VAL A 132 -10.56 10.16 -6.92
C VAL A 132 -10.60 11.03 -8.18
N GLU A 133 -11.73 11.09 -8.90
CA GLU A 133 -11.90 11.97 -10.05
C GLU A 133 -11.72 13.45 -9.69
N THR A 134 -12.25 13.86 -8.55
CA THR A 134 -12.10 15.25 -8.05
C THR A 134 -10.65 15.57 -7.73
N LEU A 135 -9.96 14.67 -7.05
CA LEU A 135 -8.54 14.82 -6.73
C LEU A 135 -7.66 14.85 -7.98
N LEU A 136 -7.97 14.06 -9.01
CA LEU A 136 -7.27 14.12 -10.30
C LEU A 136 -7.42 15.49 -11.00
N ARG A 137 -8.58 16.15 -10.84
CA ARG A 137 -8.76 17.54 -11.36
C ARG A 137 -7.90 18.56 -10.61
N VAL A 138 -7.73 18.38 -9.29
CA VAL A 138 -6.80 19.22 -8.50
C VAL A 138 -5.37 18.97 -8.99
N ARG A 139 -4.97 17.72 -9.14
CA ARG A 139 -3.61 17.37 -9.59
C ARG A 139 -3.30 17.90 -11.01
N ALA A 140 -4.31 17.98 -11.88
CA ALA A 140 -4.17 18.49 -13.24
C ALA A 140 -3.82 20.00 -13.31
N ARG A 141 -3.90 20.74 -12.19
CA ARG A 141 -3.44 22.14 -12.11
C ARG A 141 -1.92 22.27 -11.99
N GLU A 142 -1.23 21.13 -11.80
CA GLU A 142 0.24 21.04 -11.67
C GLU A 142 0.83 21.79 -10.46
N ASP A 143 -0.01 22.26 -9.54
CA ASP A 143 0.42 22.84 -8.27
C ASP A 143 0.62 21.70 -7.25
N ARG A 144 1.89 21.43 -6.91
CA ARG A 144 2.27 20.35 -5.99
C ARG A 144 1.83 20.65 -4.56
N GLU A 145 1.86 21.90 -4.14
CA GLU A 145 1.43 22.27 -2.79
C GLU A 145 -0.09 22.18 -2.67
N GLU A 146 -0.84 22.70 -3.66
CA GLU A 146 -2.30 22.55 -3.71
C GLU A 146 -2.69 21.05 -3.65
N TRP A 147 -2.02 20.21 -4.44
CA TRP A 147 -2.23 18.76 -4.41
C TRP A 147 -1.99 18.16 -3.03
N ALA A 148 -0.83 18.44 -2.40
CA ALA A 148 -0.49 17.93 -1.08
C ALA A 148 -1.53 18.35 -0.04
N ARG A 149 -1.92 19.63 -0.04
CA ARG A 149 -2.94 20.18 0.88
C ARG A 149 -4.33 19.59 0.65
N ALA A 150 -4.72 19.34 -0.60
CA ALA A 150 -6.00 18.74 -0.94
C ALA A 150 -6.11 17.27 -0.49
N MET A 151 -5.00 16.55 -0.48
CA MET A 151 -4.95 15.15 -0.03
C MET A 151 -5.04 15.01 1.49
N LEU A 152 -4.44 15.92 2.25
CA LEU A 152 -4.28 15.79 3.70
C LEU A 152 -5.59 15.51 4.45
N PRO A 153 -6.71 16.24 4.23
CA PRO A 153 -7.95 16.00 4.95
C PRO A 153 -8.52 14.59 4.78
N TRP A 154 -8.15 13.89 3.70
CA TRP A 154 -8.61 12.55 3.39
C TRP A 154 -7.75 11.46 4.01
N ILE A 155 -6.47 11.76 4.31
CA ILE A 155 -5.52 10.74 4.69
C ILE A 155 -5.10 10.79 6.17
N ILE A 156 -5.23 11.94 6.86
CA ILE A 156 -4.91 12.06 8.28
C ILE A 156 -6.17 12.24 9.13
N SER A 157 -6.09 11.84 10.40
CA SER A 157 -7.17 12.05 11.36
C SER A 157 -7.31 13.54 11.74
N ARG A 158 -8.50 13.94 12.16
CA ARG A 158 -8.74 15.28 12.71
C ARG A 158 -7.88 15.54 13.95
N LYS A 159 -7.70 14.51 14.78
CA LYS A 159 -6.87 14.59 15.98
C LYS A 159 -5.41 14.88 15.62
N THR A 160 -4.83 14.11 14.71
CA THR A 160 -3.46 14.36 14.21
C THR A 160 -3.32 15.77 13.63
N ALA A 161 -4.28 16.21 12.81
CA ALA A 161 -4.23 17.56 12.23
C ALA A 161 -4.27 18.67 13.28
N HIS A 162 -5.00 18.47 14.38
CA HIS A 162 -5.15 19.44 15.46
C HIS A 162 -3.98 19.42 16.45
N GLU A 163 -3.60 18.22 16.91
CA GLU A 163 -2.60 18.04 17.97
C GLU A 163 -1.16 18.03 17.47
N ARG A 164 -0.94 17.77 16.17
CA ARG A 164 0.39 17.60 15.56
C ARG A 164 0.54 18.42 14.25
N PRO A 165 0.39 19.75 14.31
CA PRO A 165 0.51 20.60 13.10
C PRO A 165 1.90 20.47 12.43
N GLU A 166 2.95 20.15 13.18
CA GLU A 166 4.29 19.87 12.64
C GLU A 166 4.30 18.61 11.76
N PHE A 167 3.50 17.59 12.09
CA PHE A 167 3.35 16.40 11.23
C PHE A 167 2.67 16.76 9.91
N VAL A 168 1.66 17.63 9.94
CA VAL A 168 0.99 18.14 8.72
C VAL A 168 2.00 18.86 7.82
N GLN A 169 2.82 19.73 8.39
CA GLN A 169 3.86 20.45 7.63
C GLN A 169 4.91 19.48 7.08
N LEU A 170 5.31 18.49 7.86
CA LEU A 170 6.24 17.44 7.41
C LEU A 170 5.68 16.69 6.19
N MET A 171 4.40 16.32 6.21
CA MET A 171 3.77 15.61 5.09
C MET A 171 3.73 16.46 3.82
N ILE A 172 3.41 17.75 3.93
CA ILE A 172 3.45 18.70 2.81
C ILE A 172 4.88 18.80 2.27
N GLN A 173 5.85 19.06 3.16
CA GLN A 173 7.24 19.24 2.74
C GLN A 173 7.79 17.99 2.04
N ARG A 174 7.51 16.80 2.57
CA ARG A 174 7.90 15.55 1.90
C ARG A 174 7.29 15.39 0.51
N ALA A 175 6.04 15.81 0.32
CA ALA A 175 5.42 15.79 -1.01
C ALA A 175 6.08 16.78 -1.96
N LEU A 176 6.50 17.96 -1.47
CA LEU A 176 7.20 18.98 -2.28
C LEU A 176 8.64 18.57 -2.62
N ASP A 177 9.35 17.98 -1.67
CA ASP A 177 10.75 17.58 -1.82
C ASP A 177 10.93 16.26 -2.57
N ASN A 178 9.85 15.50 -2.82
CA ASN A 178 9.95 14.23 -3.55
C ASN A 178 10.50 14.47 -4.97
N PRO A 179 11.70 13.96 -5.31
CA PRO A 179 12.30 14.15 -6.62
C PRO A 179 11.64 13.33 -7.72
N TYR A 180 10.81 12.34 -7.35
CA TYR A 180 10.14 11.41 -8.26
C TYR A 180 8.62 11.38 -8.03
N PRO A 181 7.93 12.54 -8.13
CA PRO A 181 6.50 12.57 -7.91
C PRO A 181 5.77 11.77 -8.99
N THR A 182 4.73 11.07 -8.58
CA THR A 182 3.87 10.37 -9.54
C THR A 182 3.25 11.36 -10.52
N SER A 183 3.38 11.08 -11.80
CA SER A 183 2.84 11.93 -12.86
C SER A 183 1.30 11.89 -12.89
N LEU A 184 0.68 12.86 -13.53
CA LEU A 184 -0.78 12.84 -13.74
C LEU A 184 -1.22 11.61 -14.53
N VAL A 185 -0.41 11.16 -15.50
CA VAL A 185 -0.65 9.92 -16.27
C VAL A 185 -0.64 8.72 -15.32
N GLY A 186 0.41 8.56 -14.52
CA GLY A 186 0.51 7.46 -13.55
C GLY A 186 -0.66 7.43 -12.57
N LEU A 187 -1.02 8.58 -11.98
CA LEU A 187 -2.18 8.71 -11.08
C LEU A 187 -3.49 8.32 -11.76
N ARG A 188 -3.71 8.77 -13.00
CA ARG A 188 -4.94 8.45 -13.75
C ARG A 188 -5.02 6.97 -14.07
N ARG A 189 -3.93 6.36 -14.56
CA ARG A 189 -3.90 4.92 -14.89
C ARG A 189 -4.05 4.03 -13.66
N GLN A 190 -3.47 4.43 -12.51
CA GLN A 190 -3.70 3.73 -11.25
C GLN A 190 -5.16 3.90 -10.76
N ALA A 191 -5.76 5.08 -10.91
CA ALA A 191 -7.15 5.32 -10.56
C ALA A 191 -8.11 4.47 -11.41
N GLU A 192 -7.87 4.34 -12.71
CA GLU A 192 -8.61 3.44 -13.61
C GLU A 192 -8.49 1.99 -13.16
N ALA A 193 -7.29 1.54 -12.76
CA ALA A 193 -7.06 0.20 -12.22
C ALA A 193 -7.84 -0.05 -10.92
N ILE A 194 -7.88 0.94 -10.00
CA ILE A 194 -8.68 0.90 -8.79
C ILE A 194 -10.16 0.73 -9.14
N GLY A 195 -10.68 1.53 -10.08
CA GLY A 195 -12.08 1.48 -10.50
C GLY A 195 -12.53 0.12 -11.05
N GLY A 196 -11.60 -0.66 -11.61
CA GLY A 196 -11.84 -2.01 -12.12
C GLY A 196 -11.61 -3.14 -11.10
N HIS A 197 -11.23 -2.82 -9.85
CA HIS A 197 -10.91 -3.83 -8.84
C HIS A 197 -12.16 -4.44 -8.21
N ASP A 198 -12.24 -5.77 -8.19
CA ASP A 198 -13.25 -6.53 -7.45
C ASP A 198 -12.72 -7.90 -7.04
N THR A 199 -12.41 -8.06 -5.75
CA THR A 199 -12.04 -9.34 -5.15
C THR A 199 -13.09 -9.89 -4.20
N LEU A 200 -14.20 -9.15 -3.99
CA LEU A 200 -15.12 -9.36 -2.87
C LEU A 200 -15.57 -10.82 -2.74
N GLU A 201 -16.06 -11.41 -3.83
CA GLU A 201 -16.56 -12.78 -3.81
C GLU A 201 -15.44 -13.85 -3.82
N ARG A 202 -14.19 -13.42 -4.07
CA ARG A 202 -13.02 -14.32 -4.14
C ARG A 202 -12.19 -14.33 -2.86
N LEU A 203 -12.42 -13.38 -1.93
CA LEU A 203 -11.65 -13.26 -0.67
C LEU A 203 -11.64 -14.55 0.16
N GLY A 204 -12.74 -15.30 0.14
CA GLY A 204 -12.84 -16.60 0.82
C GLY A 204 -11.85 -17.67 0.31
N ASN A 205 -11.18 -17.44 -0.83
CA ASN A 205 -10.13 -18.32 -1.35
C ASN A 205 -8.74 -18.00 -0.77
N ILE A 206 -8.55 -16.89 -0.06
CA ILE A 206 -7.31 -16.56 0.63
C ILE A 206 -7.19 -17.46 1.86
N ARG A 207 -6.11 -18.26 1.91
CA ARG A 207 -5.88 -19.28 2.96
C ARG A 207 -4.66 -18.97 3.83
N VAL A 208 -3.88 -17.97 3.48
CA VAL A 208 -2.70 -17.59 4.27
C VAL A 208 -3.11 -16.78 5.50
N PRO A 209 -2.34 -16.85 6.60
CA PRO A 209 -2.58 -15.98 7.74
C PRO A 209 -2.67 -14.52 7.29
N THR A 210 -3.71 -13.81 7.73
CA THR A 210 -4.00 -12.46 7.28
C THR A 210 -4.20 -11.52 8.46
N LEU A 211 -3.54 -10.36 8.43
CA LEU A 211 -3.78 -9.24 9.34
C LEU A 211 -4.45 -8.11 8.55
N ILE A 212 -5.50 -7.52 9.11
CA ILE A 212 -6.19 -6.36 8.54
C ILE A 212 -6.13 -5.22 9.54
N THR A 213 -5.67 -4.04 9.11
CA THR A 213 -5.64 -2.85 9.97
C THR A 213 -6.25 -1.65 9.26
N VAL A 214 -6.92 -0.79 10.04
CA VAL A 214 -7.52 0.45 9.54
C VAL A 214 -7.59 1.49 10.67
N GLY A 215 -7.42 2.77 10.34
CA GLY A 215 -7.64 3.86 11.29
C GLY A 215 -9.12 4.06 11.59
N SER A 216 -9.49 4.38 12.83
CA SER A 216 -10.89 4.62 13.21
C SER A 216 -11.50 5.81 12.48
N ASP A 217 -10.67 6.79 12.12
CA ASP A 217 -11.01 8.05 11.49
C ASP A 217 -10.63 8.08 10.00
N ASP A 218 -10.37 6.92 9.40
CA ASP A 218 -10.15 6.82 7.96
C ASP A 218 -11.44 7.15 7.21
N ILE A 219 -11.46 8.30 6.54
CA ILE A 219 -12.59 8.76 5.73
C ILE A 219 -12.39 8.51 4.24
N LEU A 220 -11.15 8.16 3.82
CA LEU A 220 -10.85 7.81 2.43
C LEU A 220 -11.27 6.37 2.12
N VAL A 221 -10.90 5.43 2.98
CA VAL A 221 -11.33 4.03 2.96
C VAL A 221 -11.84 3.64 4.35
N PRO A 222 -13.10 4.01 4.67
CA PRO A 222 -13.66 3.85 6.00
C PRO A 222 -13.65 2.41 6.52
N PRO A 223 -13.62 2.22 7.87
CA PRO A 223 -13.55 0.90 8.52
C PRO A 223 -14.55 -0.16 8.03
N PRO A 224 -15.77 0.17 7.55
CA PRO A 224 -16.67 -0.83 6.98
C PRO A 224 -16.04 -1.67 5.86
N PHE A 225 -15.21 -1.10 4.97
CA PHE A 225 -14.52 -1.85 3.92
C PHE A 225 -13.56 -2.90 4.48
N SER A 226 -12.76 -2.53 5.48
CA SER A 226 -11.85 -3.47 6.15
C SER A 226 -12.60 -4.56 6.94
N ARG A 227 -13.74 -4.23 7.55
CA ARG A 227 -14.63 -5.20 8.20
C ARG A 227 -15.26 -6.18 7.20
N GLU A 228 -15.59 -5.70 6.00
CA GLU A 228 -16.09 -6.54 4.92
C GLU A 228 -15.04 -7.56 4.45
N ILE A 229 -13.78 -7.16 4.32
CA ILE A 229 -12.65 -8.06 4.01
C ILE A 229 -12.48 -9.07 5.15
N HIS A 230 -12.46 -8.61 6.41
CA HIS A 230 -12.31 -9.47 7.59
C HIS A 230 -13.40 -10.54 7.67
N ALA A 231 -14.64 -10.19 7.38
CA ALA A 231 -15.76 -11.14 7.41
C ALA A 231 -15.64 -12.26 6.36
N ARG A 232 -14.84 -12.07 5.31
CA ARG A 232 -14.69 -13.02 4.20
C ARG A 232 -13.40 -13.84 4.25
N ILE A 233 -12.36 -13.37 4.90
CA ILE A 233 -11.10 -14.10 5.04
C ILE A 233 -11.12 -14.86 6.39
N SER A 234 -11.32 -16.18 6.31
CA SER A 234 -11.41 -17.01 7.52
C SER A 234 -10.12 -16.95 8.35
N GLY A 235 -10.27 -16.69 9.64
CA GLY A 235 -9.15 -16.65 10.59
C GLY A 235 -8.24 -15.41 10.46
N ALA A 236 -8.68 -14.38 9.75
CA ALA A 236 -7.95 -13.11 9.70
C ALA A 236 -7.98 -12.40 11.06
N ASP A 237 -6.83 -11.83 11.46
CA ASP A 237 -6.73 -10.91 12.59
C ASP A 237 -7.18 -9.50 12.13
N PHE A 238 -7.91 -8.75 12.98
CA PHE A 238 -8.40 -7.41 12.68
C PHE A 238 -8.03 -6.42 13.78
N THR A 239 -7.46 -5.28 13.38
CA THR A 239 -7.10 -4.20 14.30
C THR A 239 -7.67 -2.87 13.81
N LEU A 240 -8.51 -2.24 14.63
CA LEU A 240 -8.94 -0.85 14.47
C LEU A 240 -7.99 0.04 15.27
N VAL A 241 -7.24 0.89 14.58
CA VAL A 241 -6.29 1.83 15.20
C VAL A 241 -7.06 3.09 15.62
N PRO A 242 -7.20 3.36 16.94
CA PRO A 242 -7.99 4.50 17.40
C PRO A 242 -7.33 5.83 17.02
N ASP A 243 -8.15 6.87 16.80
CA ASP A 243 -7.71 8.25 16.56
C ASP A 243 -6.73 8.41 15.37
N ALA A 244 -6.79 7.53 14.39
CA ALA A 244 -5.91 7.56 13.22
C ALA A 244 -6.74 7.53 11.92
N GLY A 245 -6.25 8.21 10.89
CA GLY A 245 -6.82 8.27 9.55
C GLY A 245 -6.30 7.17 8.63
N HIS A 246 -6.34 7.45 7.34
CA HIS A 246 -5.91 6.52 6.28
C HIS A 246 -4.44 6.13 6.40
N VAL A 247 -3.57 7.07 6.76
CA VAL A 247 -2.14 6.80 6.96
C VAL A 247 -1.81 6.48 8.42
N HIS A 248 -2.63 5.66 9.09
CA HIS A 248 -2.46 5.27 10.49
C HIS A 248 -1.04 4.72 10.78
N PHE A 249 -0.39 4.08 9.81
CA PHE A 249 0.99 3.59 9.90
C PHE A 249 2.05 4.72 9.96
N LEU A 250 1.69 5.95 9.53
CA LEU A 250 2.51 7.15 9.67
C LEU A 250 2.11 7.99 10.90
N GLU A 251 0.82 7.98 11.25
CA GLU A 251 0.32 8.73 12.40
C GLU A 251 0.71 8.07 13.71
N GLN A 252 0.68 6.74 13.78
CA GLN A 252 1.00 5.93 14.97
C GLN A 252 2.02 4.82 14.66
N PRO A 253 3.24 5.20 14.22
CA PRO A 253 4.19 4.23 13.67
C PRO A 253 4.65 3.18 14.68
N GLN A 254 4.76 3.51 15.98
CA GLN A 254 5.20 2.55 17.01
C GLN A 254 4.17 1.42 17.17
N ALA A 255 2.92 1.77 17.44
CA ALA A 255 1.85 0.80 17.64
C ALA A 255 1.62 -0.05 16.37
N PHE A 256 1.68 0.58 15.19
CA PHE A 256 1.58 -0.13 13.92
C PHE A 256 2.72 -1.13 13.72
N ASN A 257 3.97 -0.71 13.95
CA ASN A 257 5.14 -1.58 13.80
C ASN A 257 5.11 -2.76 14.78
N GLU A 258 4.68 -2.53 16.03
CA GLU A 258 4.51 -3.59 17.02
C GLU A 258 3.50 -4.64 16.54
N ALA A 259 2.32 -4.23 16.09
CA ALA A 259 1.28 -5.13 15.57
C ALA A 259 1.77 -5.91 14.33
N MET A 260 2.43 -5.22 13.39
CA MET A 260 3.00 -5.83 12.20
C MET A 260 4.05 -6.89 12.54
N LEU A 261 5.02 -6.55 13.41
CA LEU A 261 6.11 -7.43 13.82
C LEU A 261 5.61 -8.60 14.69
N GLU A 262 4.63 -8.38 15.57
CA GLU A 262 4.01 -9.45 16.36
C GLU A 262 3.34 -10.47 15.44
N PHE A 263 2.57 -9.99 14.45
CA PHE A 263 1.93 -10.85 13.47
C PHE A 263 2.96 -11.66 12.66
N LEU A 264 4.04 -11.05 12.21
CA LEU A 264 5.10 -11.74 11.47
C LEU A 264 5.78 -12.81 12.32
N ARG A 265 6.13 -12.50 13.58
CA ARG A 265 6.74 -13.46 14.53
C ARG A 265 5.81 -14.65 14.83
N LYS A 266 4.52 -14.41 15.02
CA LYS A 266 3.50 -15.45 15.23
C LYS A 266 3.47 -16.48 14.08
N HIS A 267 3.89 -16.06 12.88
CA HIS A 267 3.85 -16.87 11.67
C HIS A 267 5.23 -17.13 11.05
N ALA A 268 6.31 -16.89 11.79
CA ALA A 268 7.67 -17.23 11.37
C ALA A 268 7.80 -18.74 11.16
N GLY A 269 8.48 -19.18 10.10
CA GLY A 269 8.74 -20.60 9.82
C GLY A 269 7.58 -21.36 9.18
N ARG A 270 6.53 -20.71 8.71
CA ARG A 270 5.41 -21.34 7.96
C ARG A 270 5.59 -21.28 6.45
#